data_9c27d9938e99bb6e07d855d00c836703
#
_entry.id   9c27d9938e99bb6e07d855d00c836703
#
_cell.length_a   1.000
_cell.length_b   1.000
_cell.length_c   1.000
_cell.angle_alpha   90.00
_cell.angle_beta   90.00
_cell.angle_gamma   90.00
#
_symmetry.space_group_name_H-M   'P 1'
#
loop_
_entity.id
_entity.type
_entity.pdbx_description
1 polymer ?
#
loop_
_entity_poly.entity_id
_entity_poly.type
_entity_poly.pdbx_seq_one_letter_code
_entity_poly.pdbx_strand_id
1 'polypeptide(L)'
;VVMMGMGEPLLNYQPTVAALRLMLDDNAYGLSRRRVTVSTSGVVPMIDKLSGDCAVALAVSLHASNDALRDELVPLNRKHPLDELLAACKRYLEFAPRDFITFEYCMLDGVNDSDHHARELIQLVREVPCKFNLIPFNPFPASGLRRSGAARIQAFAQILMDAGIVTTVRKTRGDDIDAACGQLAGDVQDRTRLQQRMGRVDTYQQKYGADFGRIIEIPG
;
A
#
# COMPACT_ATOMS: atom_id res chain seq x y z
N VAL A 1 -13.54 -9.71 0.23
CA VAL A 1 -13.56 -8.43 -0.50
C VAL A 1 -12.36 -7.61 -0.07
N VAL A 2 -11.69 -6.96 -1.02
CA VAL A 2 -10.57 -6.06 -0.74
C VAL A 2 -10.82 -4.71 -1.41
N MET A 3 -10.68 -3.63 -0.66
CA MET A 3 -10.72 -2.26 -1.21
C MET A 3 -9.28 -1.89 -1.58
N MET A 4 -8.84 -2.46 -2.70
CA MET A 4 -7.52 -2.25 -3.30
C MET A 4 -7.70 -1.86 -4.77
N GLY A 5 -6.81 -1.03 -5.29
CA GLY A 5 -6.84 -0.62 -6.69
C GLY A 5 -6.47 0.84 -6.86
N MET A 6 -7.35 1.64 -7.39
CA MET A 6 -7.12 3.05 -7.66
C MET A 6 -7.57 3.93 -6.49
N GLY A 7 -6.73 4.92 -6.14
CA GLY A 7 -7.02 5.89 -5.11
C GLY A 7 -6.78 5.39 -3.67
N GLU A 8 -6.92 6.30 -2.74
CA GLU A 8 -6.75 6.04 -1.30
C GLU A 8 -8.15 6.03 -0.62
N PRO A 9 -8.61 4.87 -0.15
CA PRO A 9 -9.95 4.75 0.44
C PRO A 9 -10.17 5.67 1.64
N LEU A 10 -9.12 5.88 2.44
CA LEU A 10 -9.22 6.69 3.65
C LEU A 10 -9.28 8.20 3.37
N LEU A 11 -8.93 8.65 2.17
CA LEU A 11 -9.19 10.03 1.72
C LEU A 11 -10.64 10.21 1.23
N ASN A 12 -11.32 9.11 0.86
CA ASN A 12 -12.74 9.09 0.54
C ASN A 12 -13.55 8.45 1.69
N TYR A 13 -13.31 8.92 2.90
CA TYR A 13 -13.65 8.22 4.14
C TYR A 13 -15.15 7.89 4.28
N GLN A 14 -16.05 8.88 4.15
CA GLN A 14 -17.47 8.66 4.39
C GLN A 14 -18.10 7.66 3.41
N PRO A 15 -17.88 7.75 2.08
CA PRO A 15 -18.34 6.73 1.14
C PRO A 15 -17.72 5.35 1.41
N THR A 16 -16.43 5.31 1.82
CA THR A 16 -15.76 4.05 2.17
C THR A 16 -16.43 3.38 3.35
N VAL A 17 -16.66 4.10 4.46
CA VAL A 17 -17.33 3.55 5.64
C VAL A 17 -18.77 3.14 5.35
N ALA A 18 -19.50 3.92 4.54
CA ALA A 18 -20.86 3.55 4.13
C ALA A 18 -20.87 2.22 3.34
N ALA A 19 -19.93 2.06 2.41
CA ALA A 19 -19.78 0.81 1.66
C ALA A 19 -19.41 -0.38 2.56
N LEU A 20 -18.48 -0.16 3.51
CA LEU A 20 -18.11 -1.19 4.49
C LEU A 20 -19.30 -1.64 5.34
N ARG A 21 -20.07 -0.69 5.87
CA ARG A 21 -21.26 -0.99 6.66
C ARG A 21 -22.28 -1.80 5.87
N LEU A 22 -22.52 -1.44 4.60
CA LEU A 22 -23.40 -2.19 3.71
C LEU A 22 -22.89 -3.62 3.46
N MET A 23 -21.58 -3.80 3.29
CA MET A 23 -20.97 -5.13 3.11
C MET A 23 -21.11 -6.02 4.36
N LEU A 24 -21.13 -5.40 5.55
CA LEU A 24 -21.20 -6.11 6.83
C LEU A 24 -22.63 -6.32 7.31
N ASP A 25 -23.60 -5.57 6.78
CA ASP A 25 -25.01 -5.63 7.19
C ASP A 25 -25.62 -6.98 6.83
N ASP A 26 -26.18 -7.67 7.83
CA ASP A 26 -26.80 -9.00 7.67
C ASP A 26 -28.01 -8.98 6.74
N ASN A 27 -28.69 -7.82 6.63
CA ASN A 27 -29.82 -7.64 5.70
C ASN A 27 -29.39 -7.28 4.29
N ALA A 28 -28.06 -7.07 4.05
CA ALA A 28 -27.50 -6.75 2.73
C ALA A 28 -26.54 -7.86 2.28
N TYR A 29 -25.24 -7.69 2.47
CA TYR A 29 -24.24 -8.67 2.00
C TYR A 29 -23.82 -9.68 3.07
N GLY A 30 -24.01 -9.41 4.36
CA GLY A 30 -23.71 -10.31 5.47
C GLY A 30 -22.25 -10.78 5.55
N LEU A 31 -21.30 -9.95 5.10
CA LEU A 31 -19.90 -10.36 5.07
C LEU A 31 -19.28 -10.25 6.47
N SER A 32 -18.51 -11.25 6.87
CA SER A 32 -17.71 -11.14 8.09
C SER A 32 -16.65 -10.04 7.97
N ARG A 33 -16.47 -9.27 9.05
CA ARG A 33 -15.42 -8.23 9.16
C ARG A 33 -14.02 -8.74 8.79
N ARG A 34 -13.72 -10.03 9.04
CA ARG A 34 -12.46 -10.68 8.65
C ARG A 34 -12.29 -10.87 7.15
N ARG A 35 -13.40 -10.89 6.40
CA ARG A 35 -13.39 -11.09 4.94
C ARG A 35 -13.41 -9.80 4.14
N VAL A 36 -13.52 -8.68 4.82
CA VAL A 36 -13.43 -7.35 4.20
C VAL A 36 -12.10 -6.71 4.63
N THR A 37 -11.33 -6.23 3.66
CA THR A 37 -10.02 -5.61 3.91
C THR A 37 -9.98 -4.22 3.28
N VAL A 38 -9.63 -3.22 4.07
CA VAL A 38 -9.27 -1.90 3.58
C VAL A 38 -7.76 -1.85 3.41
N SER A 39 -7.30 -1.35 2.27
CA SER A 39 -5.89 -1.05 2.03
C SER A 39 -5.69 0.46 2.09
N THR A 40 -4.59 0.90 2.68
CA THR A 40 -4.23 2.32 2.78
C THR A 40 -2.73 2.51 2.60
N SER A 41 -2.35 3.64 2.06
CA SER A 41 -0.95 4.09 2.05
C SER A 41 -0.49 4.67 3.39
N GLY A 42 -1.40 4.82 4.37
CA GLY A 42 -1.05 5.21 5.74
C GLY A 42 -1.57 6.59 6.15
N VAL A 43 -2.84 6.90 5.86
CA VAL A 43 -3.50 8.11 6.36
C VAL A 43 -3.81 7.93 7.86
N VAL A 44 -2.82 8.18 8.72
CA VAL A 44 -2.83 7.85 10.15
C VAL A 44 -4.09 8.32 10.89
N PRO A 45 -4.55 9.57 10.80
CA PRO A 45 -5.76 10.01 11.52
C PRO A 45 -7.02 9.24 11.09
N MET A 46 -7.04 8.76 9.83
CA MET A 46 -8.19 8.00 9.33
C MET A 46 -8.11 6.52 9.70
N ILE A 47 -6.91 5.97 9.91
CA ILE A 47 -6.72 4.63 10.49
C ILE A 47 -7.31 4.62 11.91
N ASP A 48 -6.92 5.59 12.74
CA ASP A 48 -7.44 5.71 14.10
C ASP A 48 -8.97 5.88 14.10
N LYS A 49 -9.51 6.69 13.21
CA LYS A 49 -10.95 6.89 13.07
C LYS A 49 -11.68 5.61 12.62
N LEU A 50 -11.10 4.87 11.67
CA LEU A 50 -11.68 3.62 11.16
C LEU A 50 -11.80 2.55 12.23
N SER A 51 -10.86 2.50 13.19
CA SER A 51 -10.89 1.56 14.31
C SER A 51 -12.18 1.67 15.13
N GLY A 52 -12.66 2.90 15.37
CA GLY A 52 -13.90 3.16 16.09
C GLY A 52 -15.17 3.04 15.25
N ASP A 53 -15.11 3.50 13.98
CA ASP A 53 -16.30 3.60 13.13
C ASP A 53 -16.70 2.27 12.46
N CYS A 54 -15.73 1.50 11.98
CA CYS A 54 -15.96 0.25 11.25
C CYS A 54 -14.67 -0.56 11.09
N ALA A 55 -14.12 -1.10 12.18
CA ALA A 55 -12.90 -1.89 12.11
C ALA A 55 -13.10 -3.19 11.31
N VAL A 56 -12.38 -3.31 10.20
CA VAL A 56 -12.27 -4.47 9.31
C VAL A 56 -10.81 -4.92 9.23
N ALA A 57 -10.48 -5.93 8.43
CA ALA A 57 -9.07 -6.27 8.22
C ALA A 57 -8.34 -5.08 7.56
N LEU A 58 -7.13 -4.79 8.03
CA LEU A 58 -6.31 -3.67 7.52
C LEU A 58 -5.11 -4.20 6.74
N ALA A 59 -4.88 -3.62 5.57
CA ALA A 59 -3.67 -3.74 4.80
C ALA A 59 -3.01 -2.37 4.65
N VAL A 60 -1.69 -2.31 4.78
CA VAL A 60 -0.91 -1.07 4.67
C VAL A 60 0.14 -1.23 3.59
N SER A 61 0.11 -0.32 2.63
CA SER A 61 1.16 -0.17 1.61
C SER A 61 2.42 0.41 2.24
N LEU A 62 3.32 -0.48 2.68
CA LEU A 62 4.54 -0.10 3.40
C LEU A 62 5.67 0.29 2.44
N HIS A 63 6.03 -0.63 1.54
CA HIS A 63 6.95 -0.50 0.40
C HIS A 63 8.41 -0.11 0.72
N ALA A 64 8.73 0.28 1.94
CA ALA A 64 10.07 0.65 2.38
C ALA A 64 10.35 0.18 3.81
N SER A 65 11.62 0.07 4.16
CA SER A 65 12.10 -0.34 5.48
C SER A 65 12.52 0.83 6.38
N ASN A 66 12.60 2.04 5.82
CA ASN A 66 12.97 3.27 6.53
C ASN A 66 12.29 4.49 5.91
N ASP A 67 12.26 5.61 6.65
CA ASP A 67 11.56 6.82 6.22
C ASP A 67 12.18 7.46 4.97
N ALA A 68 13.50 7.48 4.85
CA ALA A 68 14.18 8.09 3.72
C ALA A 68 13.71 7.45 2.39
N LEU A 69 13.69 6.11 2.34
CA LEU A 69 13.22 5.38 1.17
C LEU A 69 11.70 5.51 1.00
N ARG A 70 10.95 5.51 2.12
CA ARG A 70 9.50 5.63 2.05
C ARG A 70 9.03 7.01 1.59
N ASP A 71 9.75 8.06 1.92
CA ASP A 71 9.48 9.43 1.44
C ASP A 71 9.54 9.54 -0.09
N GLU A 72 10.34 8.69 -0.73
CA GLU A 72 10.46 8.62 -2.18
C GLU A 72 9.36 7.75 -2.80
N LEU A 73 9.13 6.56 -2.22
CA LEU A 73 8.18 5.58 -2.76
C LEU A 73 6.73 5.87 -2.39
N VAL A 74 6.48 6.45 -1.22
CA VAL A 74 5.17 6.77 -0.67
C VAL A 74 5.22 8.16 -0.04
N PRO A 75 5.09 9.26 -0.79
CA PRO A 75 5.29 10.64 -0.31
C PRO A 75 4.42 11.05 0.88
N LEU A 76 3.31 10.33 1.12
CA LEU A 76 2.49 10.50 2.31
C LEU A 76 3.29 10.29 3.60
N ASN A 77 4.40 9.54 3.55
CA ASN A 77 5.28 9.32 4.70
C ASN A 77 5.83 10.60 5.30
N ARG A 78 6.09 11.62 4.50
CA ARG A 78 6.54 12.94 4.98
C ARG A 78 5.56 13.59 5.94
N LYS A 79 4.28 13.24 5.84
CA LYS A 79 3.22 13.73 6.73
C LYS A 79 2.97 12.77 7.90
N HIS A 80 3.15 11.48 7.68
CA HIS A 80 2.93 10.42 8.65
C HIS A 80 4.10 9.43 8.56
N PRO A 81 5.21 9.70 9.29
CA PRO A 81 6.39 8.83 9.33
C PRO A 81 6.08 7.42 9.80
N LEU A 82 7.02 6.50 9.58
CA LEU A 82 6.85 5.08 9.90
C LEU A 82 6.52 4.83 11.37
N ASP A 83 7.11 5.58 12.29
CA ASP A 83 6.83 5.45 13.72
C ASP A 83 5.36 5.78 14.07
N GLU A 84 4.82 6.88 13.51
CA GLU A 84 3.40 7.24 13.67
C GLU A 84 2.49 6.19 13.03
N LEU A 85 2.83 5.73 11.82
CA LEU A 85 2.06 4.72 11.10
C LEU A 85 2.01 3.40 11.86
N LEU A 86 3.13 2.92 12.37
CA LEU A 86 3.19 1.67 13.13
C LEU A 86 2.48 1.79 14.49
N ALA A 87 2.60 2.94 15.15
CA ALA A 87 1.83 3.22 16.35
C ALA A 87 0.31 3.20 16.08
N ALA A 88 -0.15 3.76 14.94
CA ALA A 88 -1.55 3.67 14.53
C ALA A 88 -1.97 2.22 14.21
N CYS A 89 -1.12 1.45 13.54
CA CYS A 89 -1.35 0.03 13.31
C CYS A 89 -1.53 -0.75 14.62
N LYS A 90 -0.69 -0.47 15.62
CA LYS A 90 -0.77 -1.10 16.95
C LYS A 90 -2.09 -0.77 17.65
N ARG A 91 -2.51 0.51 17.65
CA ARG A 91 -3.82 0.90 18.20
C ARG A 91 -4.98 0.28 17.44
N TYR A 92 -4.88 0.18 16.11
CA TYR A 92 -5.92 -0.43 15.28
C TYR A 92 -6.15 -1.90 15.63
N LEU A 93 -5.11 -2.64 16.00
CA LEU A 93 -5.20 -4.06 16.36
C LEU A 93 -6.09 -4.33 17.58
N GLU A 94 -6.28 -3.36 18.47
CA GLU A 94 -7.19 -3.49 19.62
C GLU A 94 -8.66 -3.68 19.19
N PHE A 95 -9.01 -3.19 17.99
CA PHE A 95 -10.39 -3.23 17.44
C PHE A 95 -10.50 -4.14 16.22
N ALA A 96 -9.38 -4.54 15.65
CA ALA A 96 -9.33 -5.29 14.39
C ALA A 96 -9.96 -6.68 14.55
N PRO A 97 -10.65 -7.19 13.51
CA PRO A 97 -11.21 -8.54 13.54
C PRO A 97 -10.12 -9.62 13.33
N ARG A 98 -8.90 -9.23 13.02
CA ARG A 98 -7.71 -10.09 12.91
C ARG A 98 -6.65 -9.57 13.86
N ASP A 99 -5.85 -10.46 14.38
CA ASP A 99 -4.75 -10.23 15.31
C ASP A 99 -3.43 -9.81 14.61
N PHE A 100 -3.50 -9.39 13.36
CA PHE A 100 -2.36 -8.95 12.57
C PHE A 100 -2.74 -7.90 11.51
N ILE A 101 -1.78 -7.05 11.19
CA ILE A 101 -1.82 -6.14 10.02
C ILE A 101 -1.21 -6.85 8.81
N THR A 102 -1.74 -6.62 7.63
CA THR A 102 -1.10 -7.05 6.37
C THR A 102 -0.24 -5.91 5.83
N PHE A 103 1.07 -6.07 5.76
CA PHE A 103 1.95 -5.13 5.06
C PHE A 103 2.15 -5.57 3.60
N GLU A 104 1.76 -4.70 2.69
CA GLU A 104 2.02 -4.85 1.26
C GLU A 104 3.40 -4.25 0.95
N TYR A 105 4.24 -5.02 0.26
CA TYR A 105 5.60 -4.62 -0.07
C TYR A 105 5.92 -4.91 -1.52
N CYS A 106 5.98 -3.88 -2.35
CA CYS A 106 6.31 -3.98 -3.77
C CYS A 106 7.81 -4.16 -3.93
N MET A 107 8.23 -5.24 -4.60
CA MET A 107 9.64 -5.61 -4.75
C MET A 107 10.25 -4.95 -5.98
N LEU A 108 11.13 -3.97 -5.74
CA LEU A 108 11.78 -3.13 -6.74
C LEU A 108 13.27 -3.47 -6.81
N ASP A 109 13.74 -3.92 -7.98
CA ASP A 109 15.12 -4.35 -8.22
C ASP A 109 16.14 -3.26 -7.90
N GLY A 110 17.06 -3.56 -6.98
CA GLY A 110 18.12 -2.65 -6.56
C GLY A 110 17.67 -1.44 -5.75
N VAL A 111 16.37 -1.33 -5.40
CA VAL A 111 15.81 -0.19 -4.67
C VAL A 111 15.48 -0.57 -3.23
N ASN A 112 14.61 -1.57 -3.02
CA ASN A 112 14.12 -1.95 -1.70
C ASN A 112 14.24 -3.45 -1.40
N ASP A 113 14.93 -4.21 -2.21
CA ASP A 113 14.93 -5.68 -2.22
C ASP A 113 16.18 -6.35 -1.63
N SER A 114 17.11 -5.57 -1.03
CA SER A 114 18.33 -6.14 -0.45
C SER A 114 18.07 -6.89 0.88
N ASP A 115 19.00 -7.77 1.27
CA ASP A 115 18.96 -8.44 2.58
C ASP A 115 18.97 -7.46 3.74
N HIS A 116 19.61 -6.30 3.54
CA HIS A 116 19.62 -5.21 4.53
C HIS A 116 18.20 -4.69 4.77
N HIS A 117 17.47 -4.39 3.70
CA HIS A 117 16.06 -3.94 3.80
C HIS A 117 15.17 -4.98 4.49
N ALA A 118 15.37 -6.28 4.22
CA ALA A 118 14.62 -7.32 4.91
C ALA A 118 14.90 -7.33 6.42
N ARG A 119 16.18 -7.18 6.83
CA ARG A 119 16.53 -7.09 8.25
C ARG A 119 16.03 -5.82 8.93
N GLU A 120 16.06 -4.68 8.23
CA GLU A 120 15.46 -3.43 8.73
C GLU A 120 13.94 -3.61 8.96
N LEU A 121 13.22 -4.25 8.02
CA LEU A 121 11.79 -4.52 8.18
C LEU A 121 11.50 -5.36 9.43
N ILE A 122 12.31 -6.40 9.70
CA ILE A 122 12.15 -7.23 10.91
C ILE A 122 12.22 -6.36 12.18
N GLN A 123 13.20 -5.45 12.24
CA GLN A 123 13.34 -4.55 13.38
C GLN A 123 12.19 -3.53 13.45
N LEU A 124 11.80 -3.01 12.30
CA LEU A 124 10.75 -2.00 12.18
C LEU A 124 9.39 -2.52 12.72
N VAL A 125 9.03 -3.75 12.36
CA VAL A 125 7.70 -4.30 12.70
C VAL A 125 7.68 -5.15 13.97
N ARG A 126 8.77 -5.24 14.72
CA ARG A 126 8.91 -6.16 15.87
C ARG A 126 7.80 -6.06 16.92
N GLU A 127 7.17 -4.88 17.05
CA GLU A 127 6.11 -4.62 18.02
C GLU A 127 4.70 -4.66 17.43
N VAL A 128 4.58 -4.90 16.13
CA VAL A 128 3.30 -4.93 15.42
C VAL A 128 3.07 -6.33 14.86
N PRO A 129 2.17 -7.11 15.43
CA PRO A 129 1.78 -8.39 14.83
C PRO A 129 1.36 -8.19 13.38
N CYS A 130 2.06 -8.85 12.47
CA CYS A 130 1.86 -8.60 11.04
C CYS A 130 2.16 -9.82 10.17
N LYS A 131 1.77 -9.72 8.92
CA LYS A 131 2.25 -10.55 7.83
C LYS A 131 2.67 -9.67 6.66
N PHE A 132 3.61 -10.16 5.86
CA PHE A 132 4.00 -9.50 4.61
C PHE A 132 3.36 -10.18 3.41
N ASN A 133 2.92 -9.35 2.46
CA ASN A 133 2.57 -9.76 1.12
C ASN A 133 3.54 -9.09 0.15
N LEU A 134 4.50 -9.85 -0.33
CA LEU A 134 5.48 -9.37 -1.30
C LEU A 134 4.86 -9.37 -2.69
N ILE A 135 4.89 -8.23 -3.34
CA ILE A 135 4.30 -8.00 -4.65
C ILE A 135 5.42 -7.82 -5.65
N PRO A 136 5.67 -8.79 -6.56
CA PRO A 136 6.57 -8.56 -7.68
C PRO A 136 6.09 -7.35 -8.48
N PHE A 137 6.97 -6.35 -8.65
CA PHE A 137 6.62 -5.15 -9.39
C PHE A 137 6.25 -5.50 -10.83
N ASN A 138 5.19 -4.89 -11.35
CA ASN A 138 4.86 -4.97 -12.77
C ASN A 138 5.34 -3.69 -13.46
N PRO A 139 6.42 -3.74 -14.26
CA PRO A 139 6.99 -2.56 -14.91
C PRO A 139 5.99 -1.92 -15.87
N PHE A 140 5.99 -0.60 -15.95
CA PHE A 140 5.25 0.17 -16.94
C PHE A 140 6.15 1.26 -17.55
N PRO A 141 5.90 1.69 -18.79
CA PRO A 141 6.86 2.49 -19.56
C PRO A 141 7.38 3.76 -18.88
N ALA A 142 6.59 4.41 -18.04
CA ALA A 142 6.96 5.65 -17.35
C ALA A 142 7.59 5.43 -15.96
N SER A 143 7.71 4.19 -15.48
CA SER A 143 8.16 3.96 -14.08
C SER A 143 9.67 4.12 -13.87
N GLY A 144 10.49 3.84 -14.89
CA GLY A 144 11.94 3.73 -14.73
C GLY A 144 12.42 2.63 -13.79
N LEU A 145 11.49 1.92 -13.11
CA LEU A 145 11.76 0.90 -12.11
C LEU A 145 11.70 -0.51 -12.73
N ARG A 146 12.36 -1.45 -12.09
CA ARG A 146 12.41 -2.85 -12.53
C ARG A 146 11.87 -3.80 -11.47
N ARG A 147 11.33 -4.93 -11.91
CA ARG A 147 10.92 -6.03 -11.04
C ARG A 147 12.15 -6.72 -10.48
N SER A 148 12.17 -6.99 -9.19
CA SER A 148 13.15 -7.88 -8.56
C SER A 148 13.08 -9.27 -9.15
N GLY A 149 14.23 -9.90 -9.36
CA GLY A 149 14.30 -11.28 -9.84
C GLY A 149 13.66 -12.29 -8.87
N ALA A 150 13.09 -13.37 -9.41
CA ALA A 150 12.37 -14.37 -8.60
C ALA A 150 13.24 -14.93 -7.45
N ALA A 151 14.51 -15.23 -7.70
CA ALA A 151 15.46 -15.71 -6.68
C ALA A 151 15.66 -14.65 -5.57
N ARG A 152 15.72 -13.37 -5.93
CA ARG A 152 15.86 -12.26 -4.97
C ARG A 152 14.61 -12.13 -4.08
N ILE A 153 13.43 -12.21 -4.67
CA ILE A 153 12.16 -12.20 -3.93
C ILE A 153 12.08 -13.37 -2.96
N GLN A 154 12.46 -14.58 -3.40
CA GLN A 154 12.46 -15.76 -2.53
C GLN A 154 13.46 -15.65 -1.38
N ALA A 155 14.68 -15.16 -1.64
CA ALA A 155 15.68 -14.94 -0.59
C ALA A 155 15.19 -13.87 0.43
N PHE A 156 14.60 -12.78 -0.03
CA PHE A 156 14.01 -11.76 0.82
C PHE A 156 12.86 -12.32 1.69
N ALA A 157 11.95 -13.09 1.07
CA ALA A 157 10.86 -13.76 1.77
C ALA A 157 11.40 -14.73 2.84
N GLN A 158 12.46 -15.49 2.52
CA GLN A 158 13.07 -16.45 3.46
C GLN A 158 13.61 -15.76 4.70
N ILE A 159 14.30 -14.60 4.54
CA ILE A 159 14.81 -13.81 5.69
C ILE A 159 13.66 -13.38 6.63
N LEU A 160 12.53 -12.95 6.09
CA LEU A 160 11.37 -12.59 6.90
C LEU A 160 10.75 -13.82 7.58
N MET A 161 10.64 -14.95 6.86
CA MET A 161 10.09 -16.20 7.40
C MET A 161 10.99 -16.80 8.49
N ASP A 162 12.30 -16.74 8.34
CA ASP A 162 13.28 -17.22 9.35
C ASP A 162 13.18 -16.40 10.65
N ALA A 163 12.73 -15.14 10.56
CA ALA A 163 12.41 -14.29 11.71
C ALA A 163 10.99 -14.55 12.29
N GLY A 164 10.28 -15.57 11.80
CA GLY A 164 8.94 -15.92 12.28
C GLY A 164 7.79 -15.06 11.70
N ILE A 165 8.08 -14.24 10.70
CA ILE A 165 7.04 -13.39 10.08
C ILE A 165 6.39 -14.12 8.92
N VAL A 166 5.07 -14.31 8.99
CA VAL A 166 4.31 -14.92 7.89
C VAL A 166 4.45 -14.07 6.63
N THR A 167 5.02 -14.66 5.59
CA THR A 167 5.31 -13.95 4.34
C THR A 167 4.73 -14.71 3.16
N THR A 168 4.00 -14.00 2.30
CA THR A 168 3.44 -14.54 1.06
C THR A 168 4.01 -13.77 -0.12
N VAL A 169 4.24 -14.46 -1.23
CA VAL A 169 4.61 -13.82 -2.51
C VAL A 169 3.42 -13.89 -3.43
N ARG A 170 2.95 -12.72 -3.90
CA ARG A 170 1.83 -12.64 -4.82
C ARG A 170 2.21 -13.25 -6.16
N LYS A 171 1.41 -14.21 -6.65
CA LYS A 171 1.54 -14.67 -8.03
C LYS A 171 0.94 -13.60 -8.95
N THR A 172 1.74 -13.09 -9.88
CA THR A 172 1.26 -12.23 -10.94
C THR A 172 0.31 -13.03 -11.83
N ARG A 173 -0.87 -12.46 -12.08
CA ARG A 173 -1.80 -12.95 -13.09
C ARG A 173 -1.92 -11.84 -14.11
N GLY A 174 -1.72 -12.15 -15.39
CA GLY A 174 -1.80 -11.17 -16.46
C GLY A 174 -0.46 -10.49 -16.79
N ASP A 175 0.62 -11.28 -16.87
CA ASP A 175 1.92 -10.79 -17.39
C ASP A 175 1.81 -10.36 -18.87
N ASP A 176 0.69 -10.72 -19.53
CA ASP A 176 0.32 -10.46 -20.91
C ASP A 176 -0.61 -9.24 -21.11
N ILE A 177 -1.10 -8.67 -20.01
CA ILE A 177 -1.89 -7.44 -20.03
C ILE A 177 -1.26 -6.46 -19.05
N ASP A 178 -1.23 -5.16 -19.38
CA ASP A 178 -0.68 -4.07 -18.56
C ASP A 178 -1.47 -3.86 -17.24
N ALA A 179 -1.67 -4.96 -16.50
CA ALA A 179 -2.43 -5.01 -15.27
C ALA A 179 -1.55 -4.69 -14.06
N ALA A 180 -0.98 -3.49 -13.99
CA ALA A 180 -0.43 -2.96 -12.74
C ALA A 180 -1.52 -2.26 -11.94
N CYS A 181 -1.44 -2.34 -10.61
CA CYS A 181 -2.27 -1.50 -9.73
C CYS A 181 -2.09 -0.03 -10.14
N GLY A 182 -3.16 0.59 -10.63
CA GLY A 182 -3.13 1.97 -11.08
C GLY A 182 -2.97 2.21 -12.59
N GLN A 183 -2.63 1.20 -13.40
CA GLN A 183 -2.44 1.37 -14.85
C GLN A 183 -3.73 1.35 -15.67
N LEU A 184 -4.79 0.75 -15.19
CA LEU A 184 -6.09 0.70 -15.87
C LEU A 184 -6.78 2.06 -16.04
N ALA A 185 -6.16 3.14 -15.55
CA ALA A 185 -6.68 4.50 -15.71
C ALA A 185 -6.31 5.16 -17.05
N GLY A 186 -5.47 4.54 -17.90
CA GLY A 186 -4.94 5.17 -19.12
C GLY A 186 -5.98 5.53 -20.17
N ASP A 187 -7.14 4.86 -20.20
CA ASP A 187 -8.19 5.08 -21.20
C ASP A 187 -9.48 5.73 -20.64
N VAL A 188 -9.50 6.09 -19.36
CA VAL A 188 -10.65 6.81 -18.81
C VAL A 188 -10.52 8.29 -19.16
N GLN A 189 -11.34 8.77 -20.10
CA GLN A 189 -11.48 10.20 -20.35
C GLN A 189 -11.84 10.92 -19.06
N ASP A 190 -10.92 11.74 -18.57
CA ASP A 190 -11.13 12.56 -17.37
C ASP A 190 -12.29 13.54 -17.58
N ARG A 191 -13.47 13.17 -17.09
CA ARG A 191 -14.68 14.02 -17.09
C ARG A 191 -14.62 15.14 -16.06
N THR A 192 -13.60 15.17 -15.18
CA THR A 192 -13.54 16.10 -14.04
C THR A 192 -12.67 17.34 -14.31
N ARG A 193 -12.09 17.48 -15.52
CA ARG A 193 -11.13 18.54 -15.87
C ARG A 193 -9.88 18.57 -14.98
N LEU A 194 -9.56 17.45 -14.32
CA LEU A 194 -8.37 17.32 -13.48
C LEU A 194 -7.08 17.55 -14.29
N GLN A 195 -7.04 17.10 -15.56
CA GLN A 195 -5.90 17.33 -16.46
C GLN A 195 -5.62 18.83 -16.68
N GLN A 196 -6.63 19.71 -16.71
CA GLN A 196 -6.42 21.15 -16.81
C GLN A 196 -5.87 21.78 -15.53
N ARG A 197 -6.12 21.16 -14.37
CA ARG A 197 -5.53 21.56 -13.08
C ARG A 197 -4.11 21.01 -12.90
N MET A 198 -3.77 19.91 -13.54
CA MET A 198 -2.46 19.25 -13.50
C MET A 198 -1.44 19.85 -14.49
N GLY A 199 -1.76 20.89 -15.25
CA GLY A 199 -0.79 21.66 -16.07
C GLY A 199 0.41 22.23 -15.28
N ARG A 200 0.45 22.04 -13.96
CA ARG A 200 1.64 22.27 -13.10
C ARG A 200 2.55 21.05 -12.97
N VAL A 201 2.20 19.90 -13.50
CA VAL A 201 2.99 18.66 -13.37
C VAL A 201 4.18 18.64 -14.33
N ASP A 202 4.07 19.31 -15.49
CA ASP A 202 5.20 19.44 -16.41
C ASP A 202 6.41 20.18 -15.79
N THR A 203 6.15 21.05 -14.82
CA THR A 203 7.21 21.75 -14.08
C THR A 203 7.97 20.82 -13.12
N TYR A 204 7.33 19.77 -12.62
CA TYR A 204 7.95 18.80 -11.71
C TYR A 204 8.86 17.83 -12.47
N GLN A 205 8.45 17.39 -13.66
CA GLN A 205 9.27 16.56 -14.54
C GLN A 205 10.54 17.29 -15.02
N GLN A 206 10.46 18.59 -15.27
CA GLN A 206 11.63 19.41 -15.61
C GLN A 206 12.59 19.62 -14.43
N LYS A 207 12.11 19.60 -13.20
CA LYS A 207 12.89 19.93 -12.01
C LYS A 207 13.60 18.72 -11.37
N TYR A 208 13.09 17.51 -11.53
CA TYR A 208 13.56 16.32 -10.82
C TYR A 208 13.99 15.15 -11.71
N GLY A 209 14.10 15.36 -13.03
CA GLY A 209 14.62 14.35 -13.96
C GLY A 209 13.74 13.11 -14.10
N ALA A 210 13.96 12.35 -15.16
CA ALA A 210 13.14 11.25 -15.65
C ALA A 210 13.13 9.96 -14.80
N ASP A 211 13.59 9.96 -13.54
CA ASP A 211 13.95 8.73 -12.82
C ASP A 211 12.96 8.23 -11.78
N PHE A 212 11.87 8.92 -11.49
CA PHE A 212 10.90 8.43 -10.49
C PHE A 212 9.48 8.38 -11.04
N GLY A 213 8.93 7.16 -11.11
CA GLY A 213 7.54 6.92 -11.47
C GLY A 213 6.59 7.66 -10.53
N ARG A 214 5.59 8.31 -11.09
CA ARG A 214 4.60 9.11 -10.36
C ARG A 214 3.93 8.31 -9.26
N ILE A 215 4.19 8.69 -8.04
CA ILE A 215 3.47 8.28 -6.86
C ILE A 215 2.35 9.29 -6.65
N ILE A 216 1.18 8.79 -6.25
CA ILE A 216 -0.07 9.54 -6.09
C ILE A 216 0.16 10.86 -5.34
N GLU A 217 -0.03 12.02 -6.01
CA GLU A 217 -0.11 13.32 -5.34
C GLU A 217 -1.44 13.40 -4.59
N ILE A 218 -1.38 13.61 -3.29
CA ILE A 218 -2.54 13.88 -2.44
C ILE A 218 -2.66 15.39 -2.35
N PRO A 219 -3.75 16.02 -2.83
CA PRO A 219 -3.96 17.45 -2.63
C PRO A 219 -4.11 17.75 -1.13
N GLY A 220 -3.41 18.80 -0.71
CA GLY A 220 -3.47 19.33 0.66
C GLY A 220 -4.81 19.96 1.02
#